data_63491d5a4ad596adac53a10f042a2aa5
#
_entry.id   63491d5a4ad596adac53a10f042a2aa5
#
_cell.length_a   1.000
_cell.length_b   1.000
_cell.length_c   1.000
_cell.angle_alpha   90.00
_cell.angle_beta   90.00
_cell.angle_gamma   90.00
#
_symmetry.space_group_name_H-M   'P 1'
#
loop_
_entity.id
_entity.type
_entity.pdbx_description
1 polymer ?
#
loop_
_entity_poly.entity_id
_entity_poly.type
_entity_poly.pdbx_seq_one_letter_code
_entity_poly.pdbx_strand_id
1 'polypeptide(L)'
;MGTTKKLSGKTMGYVILIGLVIVSWVIFKILTPHNFGSFSNMLNYFQASLIATVGAVGFYFVMVMGMFDFSIGANIMLSAIVGCVLATKFNLGYFGLIVGGILTGTIVGLLNGIFYVKLRIPSMIVTTGLALIYESLANYMAGGVEQTLPAHLRAFGRMPWDIILALVACVVAYIFLNLSLIHI
;
A
#
# COMPACT_ATOMS: atom_id res chain seq x y z
N MET A 1 40.21 -27.23 19.53
CA MET A 1 40.16 -25.77 19.79
C MET A 1 39.33 -25.14 18.66
N GLY A 2 38.02 -25.00 18.88
CA GLY A 2 37.11 -24.51 17.86
C GLY A 2 37.18 -22.98 17.76
N THR A 3 37.63 -22.48 16.63
CA THR A 3 37.60 -21.06 16.30
C THR A 3 36.15 -20.64 16.09
N THR A 4 35.52 -20.03 17.10
CA THR A 4 34.23 -19.34 16.95
C THR A 4 34.43 -18.16 15.99
N LYS A 5 34.04 -18.34 14.73
CA LYS A 5 34.03 -17.30 13.72
C LYS A 5 33.11 -16.17 14.21
N LYS A 6 33.66 -15.05 14.65
CA LYS A 6 32.89 -13.86 15.08
C LYS A 6 32.06 -13.40 13.89
N LEU A 7 30.73 -13.60 13.94
CA LEU A 7 29.83 -13.15 12.89
C LEU A 7 30.00 -11.63 12.69
N SER A 8 30.08 -11.20 11.43
CA SER A 8 30.08 -9.77 11.09
C SER A 8 28.86 -9.08 11.72
N GLY A 9 28.99 -7.84 12.20
CA GLY A 9 27.89 -7.13 12.85
C GLY A 9 26.62 -7.07 11.99
N LYS A 10 26.76 -7.01 10.65
CA LYS A 10 25.63 -7.10 9.72
C LYS A 10 24.93 -8.47 9.76
N THR A 11 25.68 -9.55 9.79
CA THR A 11 25.14 -10.92 9.88
C THR A 11 24.45 -11.15 11.21
N MET A 12 24.97 -10.60 12.31
CA MET A 12 24.34 -10.65 13.63
C MET A 12 22.98 -9.92 13.61
N GLY A 13 22.89 -8.76 12.96
CA GLY A 13 21.63 -8.02 12.81
C GLY A 13 20.55 -8.84 12.08
N TYR A 14 20.90 -9.50 10.98
CA TYR A 14 19.94 -10.37 10.26
C TYR A 14 19.50 -11.57 11.09
N VAL A 15 20.40 -12.19 11.85
CA VAL A 15 20.07 -13.33 12.73
C VAL A 15 19.11 -12.90 13.83
N ILE A 16 19.35 -11.73 14.45
CA ILE A 16 18.45 -11.19 15.48
C ILE A 16 17.06 -10.88 14.88
N LEU A 17 17.01 -10.26 13.70
CA LEU A 17 15.75 -9.92 13.03
C LEU A 17 14.94 -11.17 12.66
N ILE A 18 15.57 -12.18 12.09
CA ILE A 18 14.94 -13.46 11.77
C ILE A 18 14.48 -14.16 13.06
N GLY A 19 15.31 -14.17 14.10
CA GLY A 19 14.95 -14.72 15.40
C GLY A 19 13.73 -14.05 16.00
N LEU A 20 13.63 -12.72 15.92
CA LEU A 20 12.50 -11.95 16.41
C LEU A 20 11.20 -12.30 15.64
N VAL A 21 11.29 -12.43 14.31
CA VAL A 21 10.16 -12.85 13.48
C VAL A 21 9.67 -14.24 13.86
N ILE A 22 10.60 -15.21 14.03
CA ILE A 22 10.25 -16.58 14.41
C ILE A 22 9.61 -16.62 15.81
N VAL A 23 10.19 -15.91 16.78
CA VAL A 23 9.66 -15.84 18.16
C VAL A 23 8.27 -15.23 18.16
N SER A 24 8.08 -14.11 17.45
CA SER A 24 6.75 -13.50 17.32
C SER A 24 5.73 -14.46 16.70
N TRP A 25 6.13 -15.17 15.64
CA TRP A 25 5.25 -16.16 14.99
C TRP A 25 4.85 -17.28 15.94
N VAL A 26 5.80 -17.83 16.71
CA VAL A 26 5.55 -18.89 17.70
C VAL A 26 4.61 -18.38 18.80
N ILE A 27 4.84 -17.19 19.34
CA ILE A 27 3.99 -16.57 20.37
C ILE A 27 2.54 -16.47 19.86
N PHE A 28 2.34 -15.89 18.66
CA PHE A 28 0.99 -15.78 18.09
C PHE A 28 0.35 -17.14 17.81
N LYS A 29 1.14 -18.13 17.38
CA LYS A 29 0.64 -19.50 17.17
C LYS A 29 0.18 -20.14 18.46
N ILE A 30 0.86 -19.91 19.59
CA ILE A 30 0.49 -20.44 20.90
C ILE A 30 -0.74 -19.71 21.46
N LEU A 31 -0.79 -18.38 21.34
CA LEU A 31 -1.89 -17.57 21.85
C LEU A 31 -3.19 -17.73 21.05
N THR A 32 -3.09 -18.02 19.75
CA THR A 32 -4.26 -18.14 18.86
C THR A 32 -4.19 -19.41 17.99
N PRO A 33 -4.23 -20.61 18.58
CA PRO A 33 -3.93 -21.87 17.90
C PRO A 33 -4.89 -22.20 16.76
N HIS A 34 -6.14 -21.73 16.83
CA HIS A 34 -7.15 -22.00 15.80
C HIS A 34 -7.15 -21.00 14.64
N ASN A 35 -6.69 -19.78 14.87
CA ASN A 35 -6.78 -18.69 13.89
C ASN A 35 -5.45 -18.39 13.21
N PHE A 36 -4.34 -18.37 13.97
CA PHE A 36 -3.03 -18.03 13.44
C PHE A 36 -2.32 -19.26 12.88
N GLY A 37 -1.71 -19.10 11.68
CA GLY A 37 -0.91 -20.15 11.03
C GLY A 37 -1.72 -21.26 10.37
N SER A 38 -3.04 -21.12 10.18
CA SER A 38 -3.77 -21.97 9.24
C SER A 38 -3.46 -21.51 7.81
N PHE A 39 -3.43 -22.42 6.85
CA PHE A 39 -3.08 -22.10 5.47
C PHE A 39 -3.98 -21.01 4.86
N SER A 40 -5.28 -21.06 5.12
CA SER A 40 -6.23 -20.05 4.64
C SER A 40 -5.97 -18.67 5.23
N ASN A 41 -5.65 -18.59 6.53
CA ASN A 41 -5.36 -17.32 7.18
C ASN A 41 -4.01 -16.74 6.72
N MET A 42 -3.01 -17.59 6.48
CA MET A 42 -1.73 -17.16 5.92
C MET A 42 -1.92 -16.58 4.50
N LEU A 43 -2.79 -17.18 3.68
CA LEU A 43 -3.14 -16.62 2.38
C LEU A 43 -3.84 -15.26 2.50
N ASN A 44 -4.78 -15.11 3.43
CA ASN A 44 -5.44 -13.83 3.68
C ASN A 44 -4.46 -12.74 4.14
N TYR A 45 -3.51 -13.08 5.02
CA TYR A 45 -2.46 -12.13 5.43
C TYR A 45 -1.54 -11.75 4.26
N PHE A 46 -1.20 -12.72 3.42
CA PHE A 46 -0.43 -12.46 2.21
C PHE A 46 -1.18 -11.51 1.27
N GLN A 47 -2.46 -11.76 1.00
CA GLN A 47 -3.30 -10.87 0.18
C GLN A 47 -3.39 -9.45 0.76
N ALA A 48 -3.61 -9.34 2.08
CA ALA A 48 -3.64 -8.03 2.74
C ALA A 48 -2.30 -7.27 2.61
N SER A 49 -1.16 -7.99 2.62
CA SER A 49 0.16 -7.39 2.45
C SER A 49 0.43 -6.86 1.05
N LEU A 50 -0.27 -7.33 0.00
CA LEU A 50 -0.10 -6.87 -1.37
C LEU A 50 -0.42 -5.37 -1.51
N ILE A 51 -1.49 -4.91 -0.87
CA ILE A 51 -1.88 -3.49 -0.88
C ILE A 51 -0.79 -2.62 -0.27
N ALA A 52 -0.27 -3.04 0.89
CA ALA A 52 0.83 -2.35 1.55
C ALA A 52 2.11 -2.35 0.71
N THR A 53 2.40 -3.45 0.01
CA THR A 53 3.56 -3.58 -0.88
C THR A 53 3.47 -2.61 -2.06
N VAL A 54 2.33 -2.55 -2.75
CA VAL A 54 2.12 -1.60 -3.85
C VAL A 54 2.19 -0.15 -3.35
N GLY A 55 1.60 0.13 -2.18
CA GLY A 55 1.71 1.43 -1.53
C GLY A 55 3.15 1.81 -1.19
N ALA A 56 3.95 0.87 -0.68
CA ALA A 56 5.36 1.08 -0.37
C ALA A 56 6.20 1.36 -1.63
N VAL A 57 5.89 0.70 -2.75
CA VAL A 57 6.52 1.00 -4.05
C VAL A 57 6.18 2.42 -4.49
N GLY A 58 4.93 2.85 -4.37
CA GLY A 58 4.54 4.24 -4.64
C GLY A 58 5.28 5.24 -3.74
N PHE A 59 5.40 4.94 -2.44
CA PHE A 59 6.14 5.75 -1.48
C PHE A 59 7.62 5.88 -1.83
N TYR A 60 8.23 4.81 -2.34
CA TYR A 60 9.62 4.81 -2.75
C TYR A 60 9.92 5.87 -3.83
N PHE A 61 9.02 6.09 -4.80
CA PHE A 61 9.18 7.15 -5.80
C PHE A 61 9.30 8.55 -5.15
N VAL A 62 8.48 8.82 -4.15
CA VAL A 62 8.50 10.09 -3.43
C VAL A 62 9.78 10.23 -2.61
N MET A 63 10.24 9.14 -1.98
CA MET A 63 11.50 9.12 -1.21
C MET A 63 12.74 9.37 -2.08
N VAL A 64 12.78 8.83 -3.29
CA VAL A 64 13.88 9.07 -4.24
C VAL A 64 14.00 10.57 -4.58
N MET A 65 12.90 11.30 -4.58
CA MET A 65 12.89 12.77 -4.76
C MET A 65 13.27 13.55 -3.48
N GLY A 66 13.63 12.86 -2.40
CA GLY A 66 13.98 13.50 -1.11
C GLY A 66 12.78 14.02 -0.31
N MET A 67 11.57 13.56 -0.64
CA MET A 67 10.33 13.96 0.01
C MET A 67 9.71 12.82 0.82
N PHE A 68 8.82 13.18 1.75
CA PHE A 68 7.99 12.22 2.48
C PHE A 68 6.52 12.53 2.23
N ASP A 69 5.74 11.51 1.92
CA ASP A 69 4.29 11.65 1.72
C ASP A 69 3.52 10.75 2.69
N PHE A 70 2.95 11.38 3.72
CA PHE A 70 2.10 10.68 4.68
C PHE A 70 0.64 10.54 4.22
N SER A 71 0.29 11.11 3.07
CA SER A 71 -1.07 11.02 2.53
C SER A 71 -1.34 9.76 1.71
N ILE A 72 -0.34 8.92 1.47
CA ILE A 72 -0.49 7.72 0.60
C ILE A 72 -1.61 6.81 1.08
N GLY A 73 -1.70 6.54 2.39
CA GLY A 73 -2.80 5.74 2.95
C GLY A 73 -4.18 6.35 2.68
N ALA A 74 -4.31 7.66 2.94
CA ALA A 74 -5.53 8.42 2.67
C ALA A 74 -5.87 8.46 1.17
N ASN A 75 -4.86 8.58 0.31
CA ASN A 75 -5.02 8.53 -1.14
C ASN A 75 -5.54 7.16 -1.60
N ILE A 76 -4.97 6.06 -1.10
CA ILE A 76 -5.46 4.70 -1.40
C ILE A 76 -6.92 4.56 -0.98
N MET A 77 -7.27 5.00 0.24
CA MET A 77 -8.63 4.95 0.76
C MET A 77 -9.60 5.76 -0.10
N LEU A 78 -9.28 7.02 -0.40
CA LEU A 78 -10.13 7.89 -1.21
C LEU A 78 -10.30 7.33 -2.63
N SER A 79 -9.22 6.89 -3.26
CA SER A 79 -9.23 6.29 -4.60
C SER A 79 -10.10 5.03 -4.66
N ALA A 80 -10.01 4.18 -3.64
CA ALA A 80 -10.83 2.97 -3.55
C ALA A 80 -12.33 3.30 -3.40
N ILE A 81 -12.66 4.30 -2.56
CA ILE A 81 -14.05 4.72 -2.34
C ILE A 81 -14.65 5.38 -3.59
N VAL A 82 -13.91 6.28 -4.24
CA VAL A 82 -14.39 6.90 -5.50
C VAL A 82 -14.58 5.83 -6.57
N GLY A 83 -13.63 4.91 -6.73
CA GLY A 83 -13.76 3.79 -7.65
C GLY A 83 -14.99 2.92 -7.34
N CYS A 84 -15.21 2.60 -6.06
CA CYS A 84 -16.37 1.84 -5.62
C CYS A 84 -17.70 2.56 -5.92
N VAL A 85 -17.78 3.86 -5.64
CA VAL A 85 -18.96 4.69 -5.92
C VAL A 85 -19.27 4.76 -7.42
N LEU A 86 -18.25 4.97 -8.26
CA LEU A 86 -18.42 4.97 -9.72
C LEU A 86 -18.83 3.60 -10.24
N ALA A 87 -18.27 2.53 -9.72
CA ALA A 87 -18.60 1.17 -10.12
C ALA A 87 -20.02 0.77 -9.74
N THR A 88 -20.50 1.19 -8.56
CA THR A 88 -21.79 0.75 -8.01
C THR A 88 -22.93 1.74 -8.24
N LYS A 89 -22.76 3.00 -7.80
CA LYS A 89 -23.85 4.00 -7.90
C LYS A 89 -24.07 4.50 -9.33
N PHE A 90 -22.99 4.60 -10.12
CA PHE A 90 -23.07 5.00 -11.53
C PHE A 90 -23.12 3.82 -12.50
N ASN A 91 -23.16 2.59 -11.98
CA ASN A 91 -23.22 1.35 -12.76
C ASN A 91 -22.12 1.21 -13.83
N LEU A 92 -20.95 1.81 -13.60
CA LEU A 92 -19.82 1.73 -14.53
C LEU A 92 -18.99 0.44 -14.37
N GLY A 93 -19.32 -0.41 -13.39
CA GLY A 93 -18.66 -1.70 -13.18
C GLY A 93 -17.15 -1.58 -13.01
N TYR A 94 -16.40 -2.50 -13.60
CA TYR A 94 -14.92 -2.51 -13.52
C TYR A 94 -14.28 -1.27 -14.14
N PHE A 95 -14.87 -0.68 -15.17
CA PHE A 95 -14.37 0.54 -15.78
C PHE A 95 -14.39 1.69 -14.78
N GLY A 96 -15.48 1.87 -14.05
CA GLY A 96 -15.61 2.89 -13.01
C GLY A 96 -14.63 2.67 -11.87
N LEU A 97 -14.40 1.42 -11.48
CA LEU A 97 -13.46 1.06 -10.43
C LEU A 97 -12.02 1.45 -10.79
N ILE A 98 -11.56 1.06 -11.98
CA ILE A 98 -10.18 1.28 -12.43
C ILE A 98 -9.96 2.76 -12.75
N VAL A 99 -10.81 3.35 -13.58
CA VAL A 99 -10.65 4.75 -14.00
C VAL A 99 -10.84 5.69 -12.82
N GLY A 100 -11.83 5.45 -11.97
CA GLY A 100 -12.06 6.23 -10.75
C GLY A 100 -10.88 6.18 -9.80
N GLY A 101 -10.31 5.00 -9.56
CA GLY A 101 -9.13 4.84 -8.73
C GLY A 101 -7.91 5.57 -9.28
N ILE A 102 -7.59 5.38 -10.56
CA ILE A 102 -6.42 6.00 -11.21
C ILE A 102 -6.57 7.52 -11.26
N LEU A 103 -7.72 8.04 -11.68
CA LEU A 103 -7.94 9.49 -11.77
C LEU A 103 -7.87 10.15 -10.39
N THR A 104 -8.51 9.56 -9.39
CA THR A 104 -8.46 10.11 -8.02
C THR A 104 -7.04 10.10 -7.49
N GLY A 105 -6.32 8.98 -7.61
CA GLY A 105 -4.93 8.90 -7.18
C GLY A 105 -4.03 9.91 -7.87
N THR A 106 -4.22 10.12 -9.18
CA THR A 106 -3.48 11.11 -9.96
C THR A 106 -3.78 12.54 -9.52
N ILE A 107 -5.06 12.88 -9.32
CA ILE A 107 -5.49 14.21 -8.87
C ILE A 107 -4.93 14.50 -7.47
N VAL A 108 -5.02 13.55 -6.55
CA VAL A 108 -4.48 13.69 -5.19
C VAL A 108 -2.97 13.89 -5.23
N GLY A 109 -2.24 13.08 -6.01
CA GLY A 109 -0.80 13.24 -6.17
C GLY A 109 -0.41 14.59 -6.76
N LEU A 110 -1.16 15.07 -7.76
CA LEU A 110 -0.97 16.40 -8.35
C LEU A 110 -1.22 17.52 -7.33
N LEU A 111 -2.28 17.43 -6.54
CA LEU A 111 -2.58 18.38 -5.47
C LEU A 111 -1.46 18.42 -4.42
N ASN A 112 -0.97 17.26 -3.97
CA ASN A 112 0.16 17.17 -3.05
C ASN A 112 1.39 17.91 -3.60
N GLY A 113 1.73 17.67 -4.86
CA GLY A 113 2.84 18.33 -5.52
C GLY A 113 2.67 19.86 -5.62
N ILE A 114 1.48 20.32 -6.02
CA ILE A 114 1.16 21.75 -6.12
C ILE A 114 1.27 22.44 -4.76
N PHE A 115 0.66 21.86 -3.72
CA PHE A 115 0.71 22.44 -2.38
C PHE A 115 2.13 22.45 -1.82
N TYR A 116 2.90 21.37 -2.02
CA TYR A 116 4.29 21.31 -1.61
C TYR A 116 5.12 22.44 -2.24
N VAL A 117 5.02 22.63 -3.56
CA VAL A 117 5.78 23.67 -4.27
C VAL A 117 5.33 25.08 -3.88
N LYS A 118 4.03 25.31 -3.74
CA LYS A 118 3.48 26.64 -3.42
C LYS A 118 3.72 27.08 -1.99
N LEU A 119 3.54 26.17 -1.02
CA LEU A 119 3.64 26.51 0.40
C LEU A 119 5.10 26.63 0.86
N ARG A 120 6.05 25.97 0.19
CA ARG A 120 7.48 25.96 0.55
C ARG A 120 7.75 25.54 1.99
N ILE A 121 6.95 24.64 2.53
CA ILE A 121 7.10 24.04 3.86
C ILE A 121 7.46 22.57 3.73
N PRO A 122 8.00 21.93 4.79
CA PRO A 122 8.35 20.51 4.74
C PRO A 122 7.21 19.63 4.24
N SER A 123 7.52 18.70 3.33
CA SER A 123 6.54 17.81 2.69
C SER A 123 5.70 17.03 3.71
N MET A 124 6.30 16.62 4.82
CA MET A 124 5.60 15.91 5.90
C MET A 124 4.41 16.71 6.45
N ILE A 125 4.58 18.02 6.65
CA ILE A 125 3.51 18.88 7.20
C ILE A 125 2.37 19.03 6.21
N VAL A 126 2.71 19.28 4.94
CA VAL A 126 1.72 19.41 3.86
C VAL A 126 0.91 18.13 3.70
N THR A 127 1.61 16.99 3.57
CA THR A 127 0.96 15.72 3.26
C THR A 127 0.17 15.18 4.45
N THR A 128 0.59 15.45 5.70
CA THR A 128 -0.21 15.11 6.89
C THR A 128 -1.51 15.91 6.93
N GLY A 129 -1.45 17.21 6.68
CA GLY A 129 -2.65 18.05 6.62
C GLY A 129 -3.61 17.61 5.51
N LEU A 130 -3.08 17.34 4.32
CA LEU A 130 -3.87 16.84 3.18
C LEU A 130 -4.43 15.44 3.43
N ALA A 131 -3.70 14.56 4.12
CA ALA A 131 -4.18 13.23 4.50
C ALA A 131 -5.50 13.30 5.28
N LEU A 132 -5.59 14.19 6.28
CA LEU A 132 -6.81 14.38 7.08
C LEU A 132 -7.99 14.86 6.22
N ILE A 133 -7.72 15.70 5.21
CA ILE A 133 -8.75 16.17 4.27
C ILE A 133 -9.22 15.00 3.39
N TYR A 134 -8.30 14.20 2.86
CA TYR A 134 -8.63 13.06 2.00
C TYR A 134 -9.38 11.96 2.76
N GLU A 135 -8.99 11.66 4.00
CA GLU A 135 -9.71 10.73 4.87
C GLU A 135 -11.12 11.22 5.18
N SER A 136 -11.27 12.50 5.51
CA SER A 136 -12.58 13.09 5.78
C SER A 136 -13.46 13.05 4.55
N LEU A 137 -12.92 13.36 3.36
CA LEU A 137 -13.65 13.29 2.10
C LEU A 137 -14.04 11.84 1.76
N ALA A 138 -13.14 10.89 1.97
CA ALA A 138 -13.40 9.47 1.77
C ALA A 138 -14.56 8.99 2.67
N ASN A 139 -14.51 9.32 3.97
CA ASN A 139 -15.56 8.98 4.93
C ASN A 139 -16.90 9.63 4.58
N TYR A 140 -16.90 10.89 4.15
CA TYR A 140 -18.12 11.58 3.69
C TYR A 140 -18.74 10.88 2.47
N MET A 141 -17.93 10.54 1.46
CA MET A 141 -18.40 9.83 0.25
C MET A 141 -18.88 8.41 0.55
N ALA A 142 -18.27 7.75 1.53
CA ALA A 142 -18.70 6.45 2.03
C ALA A 142 -20.02 6.51 2.82
N GLY A 143 -20.45 7.69 3.25
CA GLY A 143 -21.63 7.88 4.10
C GLY A 143 -21.42 7.37 5.54
N GLY A 144 -20.18 7.34 6.01
CA GLY A 144 -19.81 6.89 7.35
C GLY A 144 -19.93 5.37 7.57
N VAL A 145 -20.11 4.59 6.51
CA VAL A 145 -20.22 3.13 6.57
C VAL A 145 -19.17 2.46 5.66
N GLU A 146 -18.81 1.24 6.02
CA GLU A 146 -17.89 0.46 5.20
C GLU A 146 -18.48 0.19 3.81
N GLN A 147 -17.77 0.57 2.76
CA GLN A 147 -18.18 0.33 1.38
C GLN A 147 -17.67 -1.03 0.93
N THR A 148 -18.60 -1.88 0.49
CA THR A 148 -18.25 -3.20 -0.05
C THR A 148 -18.69 -3.32 -1.50
N LEU A 149 -17.79 -3.85 -2.34
CA LEU A 149 -18.14 -4.16 -3.72
C LEU A 149 -19.08 -5.36 -3.82
N PRO A 150 -20.05 -5.36 -4.75
CA PRO A 150 -20.83 -6.54 -5.10
C PRO A 150 -19.94 -7.72 -5.49
N ALA A 151 -20.42 -8.95 -5.28
CA ALA A 151 -19.62 -10.15 -5.49
C ALA A 151 -19.03 -10.28 -6.91
N HIS A 152 -19.78 -9.83 -7.93
CA HIS A 152 -19.35 -9.87 -9.33
C HIS A 152 -18.23 -8.85 -9.65
N LEU A 153 -18.01 -7.83 -8.84
CA LEU A 153 -16.94 -6.84 -9.01
C LEU A 153 -15.71 -7.10 -8.12
N ARG A 154 -15.69 -8.19 -7.36
CA ARG A 154 -14.59 -8.55 -6.46
C ARG A 154 -13.52 -9.42 -7.11
N ALA A 155 -13.60 -9.72 -8.42
CA ALA A 155 -12.67 -10.65 -9.05
C ALA A 155 -11.21 -10.21 -8.92
N PHE A 156 -10.93 -8.92 -9.11
CA PHE A 156 -9.56 -8.38 -9.02
C PHE A 156 -8.98 -8.35 -7.58
N GLY A 157 -9.82 -8.44 -6.56
CA GLY A 157 -9.38 -8.56 -5.16
C GLY A 157 -9.32 -10.01 -4.67
N ARG A 158 -9.36 -11.00 -5.55
CA ARG A 158 -9.26 -12.42 -5.22
C ARG A 158 -8.16 -13.11 -5.99
N MET A 159 -7.60 -14.15 -5.40
CA MET A 159 -6.63 -15.01 -6.08
C MET A 159 -7.21 -15.60 -7.37
N PRO A 160 -6.44 -15.64 -8.45
CA PRO A 160 -5.03 -15.23 -8.61
C PRO A 160 -4.82 -13.78 -9.04
N TRP A 161 -5.89 -13.02 -9.33
CA TRP A 161 -5.83 -11.71 -9.97
C TRP A 161 -5.16 -10.63 -9.11
N ASP A 162 -5.36 -10.66 -7.79
CA ASP A 162 -4.73 -9.73 -6.83
C ASP A 162 -3.20 -9.82 -6.87
N ILE A 163 -2.66 -11.04 -6.91
CA ILE A 163 -1.21 -11.28 -7.01
C ILE A 163 -0.67 -10.80 -8.36
N ILE A 164 -1.39 -11.14 -9.46
CA ILE A 164 -0.98 -10.74 -10.80
C ILE A 164 -0.94 -9.23 -10.92
N LEU A 165 -1.97 -8.53 -10.45
CA LEU A 165 -2.04 -7.07 -10.50
C LEU A 165 -0.95 -6.41 -9.65
N ALA A 166 -0.70 -6.91 -8.43
CA ALA A 166 0.37 -6.39 -7.59
C ALA A 166 1.75 -6.61 -8.24
N LEU A 167 1.98 -7.77 -8.84
CA LEU A 167 3.23 -8.08 -9.54
C LEU A 167 3.42 -7.19 -10.76
N VAL A 168 2.38 -7.00 -11.57
CA VAL A 168 2.40 -6.08 -12.72
C VAL A 168 2.71 -4.66 -12.28
N ALA A 169 2.05 -4.18 -11.21
CA ALA A 169 2.32 -2.84 -10.67
C ALA A 169 3.78 -2.69 -10.21
N CYS A 170 4.34 -3.69 -9.52
CA CYS A 170 5.75 -3.68 -9.10
C CYS A 170 6.71 -3.70 -10.30
N VAL A 171 6.44 -4.50 -11.32
CA VAL A 171 7.27 -4.58 -12.54
C VAL A 171 7.23 -3.26 -13.30
N VAL A 172 6.05 -2.67 -13.48
CA VAL A 172 5.90 -1.36 -14.13
C VAL A 172 6.66 -0.29 -13.36
N ALA A 173 6.51 -0.26 -12.04
CA ALA A 173 7.24 0.69 -11.19
C ALA A 173 8.76 0.49 -11.30
N TYR A 174 9.24 -0.75 -11.30
CA TYR A 174 10.65 -1.07 -11.48
C TYR A 174 11.20 -0.57 -12.83
N ILE A 175 10.45 -0.79 -13.91
CA ILE A 175 10.81 -0.29 -15.24
C ILE A 175 10.90 1.24 -15.24
N PHE A 176 9.89 1.93 -14.68
CA PHE A 176 9.90 3.39 -14.58
C PHE A 176 11.08 3.92 -13.76
N LEU A 177 11.41 3.30 -12.64
CA LEU A 177 12.55 3.69 -11.81
C LEU A 177 13.88 3.54 -12.58
N ASN A 178 14.07 2.42 -13.28
CA ASN A 178 15.30 2.22 -14.05
C ASN A 178 15.41 3.16 -15.25
N LEU A 179 14.33 3.43 -15.95
CA LEU A 179 14.33 4.38 -17.06
C LEU A 179 14.56 5.81 -16.58
N SER A 180 14.00 6.19 -15.44
CA SER A 180 14.18 7.54 -14.86
C SER A 180 15.59 7.74 -14.31
N LEU A 181 16.21 6.73 -13.70
CA LEU A 181 17.56 6.81 -13.15
C LEU A 181 18.66 6.82 -14.21
N ILE A 182 18.39 6.34 -15.44
CA ILE A 182 19.36 6.38 -16.55
C ILE A 182 19.48 7.80 -17.12
N HIS A 183 18.51 8.68 -16.89
CA HIS A 183 18.46 10.03 -17.42
C HIS A 183 18.79 11.14 -16.41
N ILE A 184 19.13 10.78 -15.16
CA ILE A 184 19.64 11.68 -14.13
C ILE A 184 21.10 11.37 -13.84
#